data_872935cc6ff474b315f01ac540717065
#
_entry.id   872935cc6ff474b315f01ac540717065
#
_cell.length_a   1.000
_cell.length_b   1.000
_cell.length_c   1.000
_cell.angle_alpha   90.00
_cell.angle_beta   90.00
_cell.angle_gamma   90.00
#
_symmetry.space_group_name_H-M   'P 1'
#
loop_
_entity.id
_entity.type
_entity.pdbx_description
1 polymer ?
#
loop_
_entity_poly.entity_id
_entity_poly.type
_entity_poly.pdbx_seq_one_letter_code
_entity_poly.pdbx_strand_id
1 'polypeptide(L)'
;TSPTGPYSQAIKVDKTVYLAGVCGDDPVTGEIMGGGDMKVEAKYAMENLKNTLEAAGGKMTDIVKVKVVFTDLEQAADFNEVYMTYFPDYRPARIAMGVAGLLGGAHLELDAVAILDEE
;
A
#
# COMPACT_ATOMS: atom_id res chain seq x y z
N THR A 1 -11.10 2.31 6.23
CA THR A 1 -10.94 1.47 7.44
C THR A 1 -10.27 2.26 8.56
N SER A 2 -10.69 2.00 9.78
CA SER A 2 -10.04 2.57 10.95
C SER A 2 -8.76 1.78 11.25
N PRO A 3 -7.68 2.47 11.69
CA PRO A 3 -6.47 1.75 12.10
C PRO A 3 -6.75 0.90 13.33
N THR A 4 -6.06 -0.25 13.41
CA THR A 4 -6.17 -1.17 14.54
C THR A 4 -5.15 -0.85 15.64
N GLY A 5 -4.24 0.09 15.39
CA GLY A 5 -3.21 0.51 16.33
C GLY A 5 -3.31 1.99 16.67
N PRO A 6 -2.44 2.48 17.57
CA PRO A 6 -2.48 3.87 18.02
C PRO A 6 -1.79 4.83 17.03
N TYR A 7 -2.34 4.92 15.81
CA TYR A 7 -1.76 5.76 14.74
C TYR A 7 -2.87 6.24 13.81
N SER A 8 -2.57 7.28 13.04
CA SER A 8 -3.45 7.79 11.99
C SER A 8 -3.22 7.04 10.70
N GLN A 9 -4.25 6.86 9.89
CA GLN A 9 -4.11 6.23 8.57
C GLN A 9 -3.35 7.11 7.59
N ALA A 10 -3.47 8.44 7.73
CA ALA A 10 -2.78 9.40 6.88
C ALA A 10 -2.60 10.71 7.62
N ILE A 11 -1.49 11.39 7.34
CA ILE A 11 -1.22 12.73 7.86
C ILE A 11 -0.91 13.62 6.66
N LYS A 12 -1.61 14.75 6.54
CA LYS A 12 -1.38 15.72 5.48
C LYS A 12 -0.66 16.94 6.06
N VAL A 13 0.46 17.31 5.44
CA VAL A 13 1.23 18.50 5.76
C VAL A 13 1.37 19.29 4.46
N ASP A 14 0.72 20.44 4.40
CA ASP A 14 0.59 21.21 3.17
C ASP A 14 0.00 20.34 2.05
N LYS A 15 0.75 20.05 1.00
CA LYS A 15 0.30 19.19 -0.10
C LYS A 15 0.80 17.75 0.02
N THR A 16 1.61 17.46 1.04
CA THR A 16 2.20 16.13 1.21
C THR A 16 1.32 15.28 2.12
N VAL A 17 1.04 14.06 1.67
CA VAL A 17 0.30 13.06 2.44
C VAL A 17 1.23 11.92 2.76
N TYR A 18 1.38 11.66 4.05
CA TYR A 18 2.14 10.53 4.57
C TYR A 18 1.13 9.46 5.00
N LEU A 19 1.17 8.30 4.34
CA LEU A 19 0.26 7.22 4.65
C LEU A 19 0.87 6.27 5.67
N ALA A 20 0.04 5.72 6.56
CA ALA A 20 0.46 4.59 7.38
C ALA A 20 0.67 3.37 6.48
N GLY A 21 1.34 2.35 7.00
CA GLY A 21 1.54 1.09 6.28
C GLY A 21 0.21 0.46 5.89
N VAL A 22 0.11 -0.02 4.66
CA VAL A 22 -1.11 -0.60 4.10
C VAL A 22 -0.84 -2.05 3.75
N CYS A 23 -1.70 -2.95 4.22
CA CYS A 23 -1.59 -4.39 3.97
C CYS A 23 -2.72 -4.86 3.07
N GLY A 24 -2.64 -6.14 2.67
CA GLY A 24 -3.66 -6.77 1.82
C GLY A 24 -4.78 -7.39 2.62
N ASP A 25 -5.35 -6.64 3.55
CA ASP A 25 -6.45 -7.10 4.39
C ASP A 25 -7.80 -6.71 3.82
N ASP A 26 -8.82 -7.46 4.20
CA ASP A 26 -10.20 -7.10 3.92
C ASP A 26 -10.57 -5.92 4.82
N PRO A 27 -11.06 -4.79 4.26
CA PRO A 27 -11.34 -3.60 5.07
C PRO A 27 -12.48 -3.77 6.07
N VAL A 28 -13.29 -4.80 5.92
CA VAL A 28 -14.41 -5.07 6.84
C VAL A 28 -13.96 -5.99 7.97
N THR A 29 -13.29 -7.11 7.63
CA THR A 29 -12.92 -8.13 8.62
C THR A 29 -11.53 -7.93 9.21
N GLY A 30 -10.63 -7.22 8.51
CA GLY A 30 -9.24 -7.05 8.92
C GLY A 30 -8.36 -8.26 8.65
N GLU A 31 -8.90 -9.31 8.03
CA GLU A 31 -8.15 -10.52 7.73
C GLU A 31 -7.29 -10.32 6.49
N ILE A 32 -6.05 -10.84 6.53
CA ILE A 32 -5.17 -10.86 5.36
C ILE A 32 -5.76 -11.82 4.33
N MET A 33 -5.92 -11.32 3.11
CA MET A 33 -6.57 -12.04 2.04
C MET A 33 -5.57 -12.82 1.18
N GLY A 34 -6.06 -13.84 0.50
CA GLY A 34 -5.28 -14.59 -0.48
C GLY A 34 -4.75 -15.94 -0.01
N GLY A 35 -4.70 -16.21 1.30
CA GLY A 35 -4.22 -17.49 1.81
C GLY A 35 -2.81 -17.83 1.35
N GLY A 36 -1.94 -16.84 1.19
CA GLY A 36 -0.58 -17.01 0.70
C GLY A 36 -0.41 -16.72 -0.79
N ASP A 37 -1.50 -16.47 -1.52
CA ASP A 37 -1.42 -16.07 -2.93
C ASP A 37 -1.13 -14.57 -3.01
N MET A 38 0.09 -14.22 -3.38
CA MET A 38 0.54 -12.82 -3.42
C MET A 38 -0.26 -11.99 -4.42
N LYS A 39 -0.72 -12.55 -5.53
CA LYS A 39 -1.51 -11.77 -6.50
C LYS A 39 -2.82 -11.30 -5.90
N VAL A 40 -3.45 -12.14 -5.09
CA VAL A 40 -4.70 -11.79 -4.40
C VAL A 40 -4.39 -10.78 -3.28
N GLU A 41 -3.40 -11.07 -2.45
CA GLU A 41 -3.03 -10.17 -1.34
C GLU A 41 -2.62 -8.78 -1.87
N ALA A 42 -1.86 -8.75 -2.96
CA ALA A 42 -1.42 -7.50 -3.60
C ALA A 42 -2.60 -6.68 -4.11
N LYS A 43 -3.61 -7.33 -4.68
CA LYS A 43 -4.81 -6.64 -5.17
C LYS A 43 -5.53 -5.93 -4.03
N TYR A 44 -5.72 -6.62 -2.90
CA TYR A 44 -6.32 -6.00 -1.72
C TYR A 44 -5.47 -4.86 -1.19
N ALA A 45 -4.14 -5.04 -1.14
CA ALA A 45 -3.23 -3.99 -0.66
C ALA A 45 -3.29 -2.74 -1.54
N MET A 46 -3.28 -2.92 -2.87
CA MET A 46 -3.34 -1.79 -3.80
C MET A 46 -4.70 -1.09 -3.75
N GLU A 47 -5.79 -1.84 -3.60
CA GLU A 47 -7.12 -1.23 -3.42
C GLU A 47 -7.21 -0.46 -2.10
N ASN A 48 -6.65 -1.02 -1.02
CA ASN A 48 -6.62 -0.33 0.26
C ASN A 48 -5.79 0.95 0.18
N LEU A 49 -4.65 0.90 -0.50
CA LEU A 49 -3.80 2.08 -0.74
C LEU A 49 -4.57 3.16 -1.50
N LYS A 50 -5.22 2.77 -2.58
CA LYS A 50 -6.01 3.68 -3.41
C LYS A 50 -7.13 4.33 -2.59
N ASN A 51 -7.89 3.52 -1.85
CA ASN A 51 -9.02 4.01 -1.07
C ASN A 51 -8.57 4.96 0.05
N THR A 52 -7.47 4.65 0.73
CA THR A 52 -6.92 5.51 1.78
C THR A 52 -6.47 6.85 1.19
N LEU A 53 -5.80 6.80 0.05
CA LEU A 53 -5.32 8.01 -0.63
C LEU A 53 -6.47 8.88 -1.11
N GLU A 54 -7.50 8.26 -1.69
CA GLU A 54 -8.68 9.01 -2.17
C GLU A 54 -9.44 9.64 -1.00
N ALA A 55 -9.51 8.98 0.15
CA ALA A 55 -10.10 9.55 1.35
C ALA A 55 -9.31 10.77 1.85
N ALA A 56 -8.01 10.83 1.55
CA ALA A 56 -7.16 11.97 1.90
C ALA A 56 -7.16 13.06 0.82
N GLY A 57 -7.93 12.89 -0.26
CA GLY A 57 -8.06 13.87 -1.32
C GLY A 57 -7.10 13.69 -2.49
N GLY A 58 -6.40 12.56 -2.54
CA GLY A 58 -5.42 12.28 -3.58
C GLY A 58 -5.85 11.21 -4.57
N LYS A 59 -4.97 10.92 -5.51
CA LYS A 59 -5.15 9.87 -6.51
C LYS A 59 -3.81 9.14 -6.71
N MET A 60 -3.85 7.98 -7.34
CA MET A 60 -2.67 7.14 -7.48
C MET A 60 -1.49 7.86 -8.16
N THR A 61 -1.78 8.73 -9.13
CA THR A 61 -0.72 9.48 -9.81
C THR A 61 -0.08 10.56 -8.94
N ASP A 62 -0.61 10.84 -7.76
CA ASP A 62 0.00 11.75 -6.79
C ASP A 62 1.09 11.09 -5.96
N ILE A 63 1.17 9.76 -5.97
CA ILE A 63 2.18 9.03 -5.21
C ILE A 63 3.55 9.29 -5.81
N VAL A 64 4.51 9.71 -4.97
CA VAL A 64 5.87 10.01 -5.41
C VAL A 64 6.88 8.97 -4.93
N LYS A 65 6.59 8.27 -3.85
CA LYS A 65 7.49 7.27 -3.27
C LYS A 65 6.68 6.12 -2.67
N VAL A 66 7.10 4.89 -2.97
CA VAL A 66 6.53 3.67 -2.37
C VAL A 66 7.65 2.82 -1.80
N LYS A 67 7.48 2.37 -0.57
CA LYS A 67 8.29 1.30 0.01
C LYS A 67 7.45 0.04 0.02
N VAL A 68 7.95 -1.03 -0.57
CA VAL A 68 7.28 -2.32 -0.62
C VAL A 68 8.04 -3.30 0.26
N VAL A 69 7.34 -3.89 1.21
CA VAL A 69 7.95 -4.77 2.21
C VAL A 69 7.34 -6.16 2.08
N PHE A 70 8.20 -7.19 1.99
CA PHE A 70 7.79 -8.58 1.83
C PHE A 70 8.36 -9.44 2.95
N THR A 71 7.62 -10.46 3.36
CA THR A 71 8.19 -11.51 4.21
C THR A 71 8.95 -12.54 3.38
N ASP A 72 8.70 -12.61 2.07
CA ASP A 72 9.38 -13.52 1.14
C ASP A 72 9.62 -12.77 -0.17
N LEU A 73 10.88 -12.45 -0.44
CA LEU A 73 11.26 -11.70 -1.65
C LEU A 73 10.97 -12.45 -2.95
N GLU A 74 10.80 -13.77 -2.91
CA GLU A 74 10.44 -14.55 -4.09
C GLU A 74 9.05 -14.20 -4.62
N GLN A 75 8.21 -13.57 -3.79
CA GLN A 75 6.88 -13.15 -4.18
C GLN A 75 6.85 -11.79 -4.89
N ALA A 76 8.00 -11.14 -5.06
CA ALA A 76 8.07 -9.81 -5.67
C ALA A 76 7.58 -9.79 -7.12
N ALA A 77 7.86 -10.84 -7.89
CA ALA A 77 7.44 -10.90 -9.30
C ALA A 77 5.91 -10.93 -9.42
N ASP A 78 5.23 -11.72 -8.58
CA ASP A 78 3.77 -11.78 -8.56
C ASP A 78 3.16 -10.45 -8.11
N PHE A 79 3.77 -9.82 -7.12
CA PHE A 79 3.34 -8.49 -6.68
C PHE A 79 3.46 -7.48 -7.83
N ASN A 80 4.58 -7.49 -8.55
CA ASN A 80 4.82 -6.53 -9.62
C ASN A 80 3.77 -6.62 -10.74
N GLU A 81 3.28 -7.82 -11.04
CA GLU A 81 2.23 -7.98 -12.06
C GLU A 81 0.97 -7.20 -11.68
N VAL A 82 0.60 -7.22 -10.40
CA VAL A 82 -0.55 -6.46 -9.90
C VAL A 82 -0.23 -4.97 -9.81
N TYR A 83 0.94 -4.64 -9.26
CA TYR A 83 1.37 -3.26 -9.07
C TYR A 83 1.35 -2.46 -10.38
N MET A 84 1.86 -3.04 -11.45
CA MET A 84 1.94 -2.38 -12.76
C MET A 84 0.57 -2.00 -13.31
N THR A 85 -0.49 -2.72 -12.95
CA THR A 85 -1.85 -2.38 -13.43
C THR A 85 -2.37 -1.08 -12.83
N TYR A 86 -1.80 -0.67 -11.69
CA TYR A 86 -2.19 0.58 -11.02
C TYR A 86 -1.38 1.78 -11.49
N PHE A 87 -0.26 1.55 -12.18
CA PHE A 87 0.62 2.61 -12.67
C PHE A 87 0.97 2.37 -14.15
N PRO A 88 -0.04 2.48 -15.05
CA PRO A 88 0.20 2.20 -16.47
C PRO A 88 1.08 3.25 -17.15
N ASP A 89 0.96 4.52 -16.76
CA ASP A 89 1.61 5.63 -17.45
C ASP A 89 2.61 6.39 -16.59
N TYR A 90 2.58 6.16 -15.28
CA TYR A 90 3.43 6.86 -14.33
C TYR A 90 3.87 5.87 -13.25
N ARG A 91 5.14 5.88 -12.90
CA ARG A 91 5.67 5.02 -11.85
C ARG A 91 6.39 5.85 -10.80
N PRO A 92 5.94 5.77 -9.53
CA PRO A 92 6.63 6.47 -8.46
C PRO A 92 8.00 5.87 -8.20
N ALA A 93 8.87 6.63 -7.53
CA ALA A 93 10.12 6.08 -7.03
C ALA A 93 9.78 4.97 -6.02
N ARG A 94 10.59 3.91 -6.00
CA ARG A 94 10.26 2.73 -5.20
C ARG A 94 11.50 2.08 -4.60
N ILE A 95 11.34 1.55 -3.39
CA ILE A 95 12.31 0.63 -2.79
C ILE A 95 11.54 -0.62 -2.34
N ALA A 96 12.16 -1.79 -2.45
CA ALA A 96 11.59 -3.04 -1.99
C ALA A 96 12.57 -3.72 -1.04
N MET A 97 12.06 -4.37 0.00
CA MET A 97 12.90 -5.05 0.97
C MET A 97 12.18 -6.24 1.58
N GLY A 98 12.98 -7.21 2.06
CA GLY A 98 12.48 -8.34 2.82
C GLY A 98 12.63 -8.08 4.31
N VAL A 99 11.67 -8.56 5.09
CA VAL A 99 11.68 -8.46 6.55
C VAL A 99 11.38 -9.79 7.19
N ALA A 100 11.68 -9.93 8.48
CA ALA A 100 11.49 -11.17 9.21
C ALA A 100 10.01 -11.52 9.41
N GLY A 101 9.13 -10.54 9.49
CA GLY A 101 7.70 -10.75 9.66
C GLY A 101 6.96 -9.44 9.68
N LEU A 102 5.64 -9.53 9.50
CA LEU A 102 4.73 -8.37 9.53
C LEU A 102 3.59 -8.68 10.48
N LEU A 103 3.03 -7.64 11.08
CA LEU A 103 1.90 -7.78 11.99
C LEU A 103 0.67 -8.32 11.27
N GLY A 104 -0.16 -9.06 12.00
CA GLY A 104 -1.42 -9.56 11.47
C GLY A 104 -1.32 -10.70 10.47
N GLY A 105 -0.12 -11.27 10.31
CA GLY A 105 0.09 -12.37 9.36
C GLY A 105 0.22 -11.92 7.92
N ALA A 106 0.44 -10.64 7.68
CA ALA A 106 0.63 -10.11 6.33
C ALA A 106 1.93 -10.62 5.71
N HIS A 107 1.92 -10.80 4.39
CA HIS A 107 3.11 -11.16 3.62
C HIS A 107 3.65 -9.95 2.85
N LEU A 108 2.91 -8.86 2.86
CA LEU A 108 3.16 -7.65 2.10
C LEU A 108 2.69 -6.44 2.90
N GLU A 109 3.49 -5.37 2.86
CA GLU A 109 3.06 -4.07 3.38
C GLU A 109 3.57 -2.97 2.46
N LEU A 110 2.74 -1.95 2.25
CA LEU A 110 3.05 -0.79 1.42
C LEU A 110 3.15 0.45 2.30
N ASP A 111 4.16 1.28 2.04
CA ASP A 111 4.35 2.56 2.70
C ASP A 111 4.53 3.61 1.59
N ALA A 112 3.65 4.58 1.53
CA ALA A 112 3.63 5.53 0.42
C ALA A 112 3.57 6.97 0.89
N VAL A 113 4.17 7.85 0.07
CA VAL A 113 4.09 9.30 0.23
C VAL A 113 3.52 9.87 -1.06
N ALA A 114 2.53 10.75 -0.93
CA ALA A 114 1.91 11.42 -2.07
C ALA A 114 2.00 12.93 -1.93
N ILE A 115 2.04 13.62 -3.05
CA ILE A 115 1.97 15.09 -3.09
C ILE A 115 0.75 15.44 -3.91
N LEU A 116 -0.22 16.11 -3.27
CA LEU A 116 -1.49 16.43 -3.89
C LEU A 116 -1.36 17.58 -4.87
N ASP A 117 -2.10 17.49 -5.97
CA ASP A 117 -2.21 18.56 -6.96
C ASP A 117 -3.38 19.45 -6.55
N GLU A 118 -3.12 20.34 -5.60
CA GLU A 118 -4.13 21.29 -5.11
C GLU A 118 -3.97 22.63 -5.82
N GLU A 119 -5.10 23.15 -6.27
CA GLU A 119 -5.15 24.50 -6.83
C GLU A 119 -5.73 25.51 -5.85
#